data_7254fce15a4d11cde70de9a8c1e3f8c3
#
_entry.id   7254fce15a4d11cde70de9a8c1e3f8c3
#
_cell.length_a   1.000
_cell.length_b   1.000
_cell.length_c   1.000
_cell.angle_alpha   90.00
_cell.angle_beta   90.00
_cell.angle_gamma   90.00
#
_symmetry.space_group_name_H-M   'P 1'
#
loop_
_entity.id
_entity.type
_entity.pdbx_description
1 polymer ?
#
loop_
_entity_poly.entity_id
_entity_poly.type
_entity_poly.pdbx_seq_one_letter_code
_entity_poly.pdbx_strand_id
1 'polypeptide(L)'
;MNYGGLHNRLTCKVLLQPFTLRECKQYCEAKNLGYKDRQILEAYMALGGIPYYWSFLKKGMSVAQNFDRIFFQPGGELTQEFDALYASLFKKPRCHIAIITALAKKKQGLLRDELLKASKLSDNADFSKALQELEQCGFIRKFTAIGKKTKDATFQLIDNYTLFYFDFISENTNGDEHFWSSSAGSSIHYGWAGRAFERVCMQHVNQIKAALGFSAVVSSVHSWSYKGTKDPVTGKTLTKGAQIDMLIDRNDDTINLCEMKYTNAPYVITEEEDNRIRNRRETFIRETGT
;
A
#
# COMPACT_ATOMS: atom_id res chain seq x y z
N MET A 1 -1.73 -23.06 -5.71
CA MET A 1 -2.87 -23.44 -6.57
C MET A 1 -2.99 -24.97 -6.54
N ASN A 2 -4.17 -25.51 -6.20
CA ASN A 2 -4.42 -26.93 -6.40
C ASN A 2 -4.62 -27.17 -7.91
N TYR A 3 -3.73 -27.90 -8.53
CA TYR A 3 -3.89 -28.40 -9.89
C TYR A 3 -4.90 -29.56 -9.90
N GLY A 4 -6.19 -29.22 -9.67
CA GLY A 4 -7.27 -30.20 -9.80
C GLY A 4 -7.53 -30.56 -11.27
N GLY A 5 -8.25 -31.63 -11.54
CA GLY A 5 -8.52 -32.16 -12.89
C GLY A 5 -9.14 -31.18 -13.90
N LEU A 6 -9.61 -29.99 -13.44
CA LEU A 6 -10.10 -28.91 -14.31
C LEU A 6 -8.99 -28.04 -14.91
N HIS A 7 -7.76 -28.05 -14.37
CA HIS A 7 -6.70 -27.12 -14.76
C HIS A 7 -6.36 -27.21 -16.26
N ASN A 8 -6.36 -28.40 -16.84
CA ASN A 8 -6.05 -28.64 -18.26
C ASN A 8 -7.30 -28.60 -19.17
N ARG A 9 -8.48 -28.31 -18.63
CA ARG A 9 -9.76 -28.26 -19.37
C ARG A 9 -10.35 -26.85 -19.44
N LEU A 10 -9.61 -25.85 -18.93
CA LEU A 10 -10.06 -24.45 -18.94
C LEU A 10 -9.76 -23.83 -20.30
N THR A 11 -10.77 -23.27 -20.94
CA THR A 11 -10.64 -22.51 -22.18
C THR A 11 -10.04 -21.13 -21.93
N CYS A 12 -10.32 -20.54 -20.75
CA CYS A 12 -9.81 -19.22 -20.38
C CYS A 12 -9.63 -19.14 -18.85
N LYS A 13 -8.62 -18.37 -18.42
CA LYS A 13 -8.38 -18.01 -17.02
C LYS A 13 -8.43 -16.49 -16.93
N VAL A 14 -9.35 -15.97 -16.13
CA VAL A 14 -9.47 -14.53 -15.87
C VAL A 14 -9.04 -14.26 -14.45
N LEU A 15 -8.04 -13.41 -14.28
CA LEU A 15 -7.66 -12.87 -12.98
C LEU A 15 -8.43 -11.58 -12.73
N LEU A 16 -9.42 -11.65 -11.85
CA LEU A 16 -10.16 -10.45 -11.43
C LEU A 16 -9.24 -9.59 -10.57
N GLN A 17 -9.05 -8.34 -11.00
CA GLN A 17 -8.32 -7.34 -10.23
C GLN A 17 -9.27 -6.61 -9.27
N PRO A 18 -8.78 -6.08 -8.15
CA PRO A 18 -9.55 -5.14 -7.34
C PRO A 18 -10.05 -3.96 -8.20
N PHE A 19 -11.20 -3.40 -7.83
CA PHE A 19 -11.70 -2.18 -8.47
C PHE A 19 -10.67 -1.06 -8.40
N THR A 20 -10.53 -0.34 -9.49
CA THR A 20 -9.84 0.96 -9.50
C THR A 20 -10.69 2.04 -8.83
N LEU A 21 -10.10 3.20 -8.53
CA LEU A 21 -10.87 4.36 -8.03
C LEU A 21 -12.04 4.74 -8.95
N ARG A 22 -11.84 4.61 -10.27
CA ARG A 22 -12.90 4.88 -11.26
C ARG A 22 -14.06 3.89 -11.13
N GLU A 23 -13.76 2.61 -10.98
CA GLU A 23 -14.78 1.57 -10.81
C GLU A 23 -15.47 1.69 -9.45
N CYS A 24 -14.77 2.06 -8.39
CA CYS A 24 -15.37 2.39 -7.10
C CYS A 24 -16.32 3.60 -7.21
N LYS A 25 -15.97 4.62 -8.00
CA LYS A 25 -16.87 5.75 -8.28
C LYS A 25 -18.14 5.28 -8.99
N GLN A 26 -18.02 4.47 -10.04
CA GLN A 26 -19.16 3.89 -10.75
C GLN A 26 -20.03 3.03 -9.81
N TYR A 27 -19.40 2.27 -8.92
CA TYR A 27 -20.13 1.50 -7.90
C TYR A 27 -20.91 2.42 -6.95
N CYS A 28 -20.31 3.50 -6.45
CA CYS A 28 -20.97 4.47 -5.59
C CYS A 28 -22.16 5.14 -6.29
N GLU A 29 -22.01 5.49 -7.57
CA GLU A 29 -23.08 6.04 -8.41
C GLU A 29 -24.22 5.04 -8.57
N ALA A 30 -23.92 3.79 -8.94
CA ALA A 30 -24.92 2.73 -9.09
C ALA A 30 -25.67 2.41 -7.78
N LYS A 31 -25.01 2.54 -6.63
CA LYS A 31 -25.61 2.35 -5.30
C LYS A 31 -26.21 3.65 -4.71
N ASN A 32 -26.13 4.77 -5.43
CA ASN A 32 -26.61 6.08 -4.97
C ASN A 32 -26.05 6.49 -3.60
N LEU A 33 -24.77 6.22 -3.32
CA LEU A 33 -24.14 6.57 -2.05
C LEU A 33 -23.95 8.08 -1.88
N GLY A 34 -23.86 8.84 -3.00
CA GLY A 34 -23.73 10.29 -2.98
C GLY A 34 -22.33 10.80 -2.61
N TYR A 35 -21.31 9.94 -2.66
CA TYR A 35 -19.93 10.30 -2.31
C TYR A 35 -19.26 11.12 -3.41
N LYS A 36 -18.50 12.14 -3.00
CA LYS A 36 -17.60 12.90 -3.86
C LYS A 36 -16.26 12.17 -4.01
N ASP A 37 -15.48 12.55 -5.04
CA ASP A 37 -14.20 11.89 -5.38
C ASP A 37 -13.25 11.76 -4.17
N ARG A 38 -13.17 12.81 -3.32
CA ARG A 38 -12.37 12.77 -2.10
C ARG A 38 -12.84 11.71 -1.10
N GLN A 39 -14.15 11.58 -0.92
CA GLN A 39 -14.74 10.59 -0.01
C GLN A 39 -14.52 9.16 -0.55
N ILE A 40 -14.61 9.00 -1.88
CA ILE A 40 -14.27 7.73 -2.54
C ILE A 40 -12.81 7.37 -2.34
N LEU A 41 -11.90 8.33 -2.48
CA LEU A 41 -10.47 8.14 -2.22
C LEU A 41 -10.22 7.76 -0.76
N GLU A 42 -10.86 8.44 0.19
CA GLU A 42 -10.74 8.13 1.62
C GLU A 42 -11.23 6.70 1.92
N ALA A 43 -12.39 6.32 1.39
CA ALA A 43 -12.89 4.97 1.52
C ALA A 43 -11.94 3.94 0.89
N TYR A 44 -11.40 4.24 -0.29
CA TYR A 44 -10.45 3.37 -0.98
C TYR A 44 -9.15 3.15 -0.19
N MET A 45 -8.66 4.18 0.48
CA MET A 45 -7.45 4.10 1.30
C MET A 45 -7.53 3.06 2.42
N ALA A 46 -8.74 2.75 2.90
CA ALA A 46 -8.99 1.73 3.92
C ALA A 46 -9.53 0.40 3.33
N LEU A 47 -10.53 0.48 2.45
CA LEU A 47 -11.23 -0.71 1.92
C LEU A 47 -10.53 -1.34 0.71
N GLY A 48 -9.59 -0.60 0.06
CA GLY A 48 -9.08 -1.00 -1.24
C GLY A 48 -10.18 -1.09 -2.30
N GLY A 49 -9.91 -1.82 -3.37
CA GLY A 49 -10.87 -2.05 -4.46
C GLY A 49 -11.68 -3.34 -4.29
N ILE A 50 -11.98 -3.80 -3.09
CA ILE A 50 -12.70 -5.05 -2.86
C ILE A 50 -14.21 -4.80 -2.83
N PRO A 51 -14.99 -5.21 -3.86
CA PRO A 51 -16.43 -4.89 -3.96
C PRO A 51 -17.24 -5.33 -2.74
N TYR A 52 -16.85 -6.42 -2.10
CA TYR A 52 -17.49 -6.93 -0.89
C TYR A 52 -17.44 -5.90 0.25
N TYR A 53 -16.32 -5.24 0.49
CA TYR A 53 -16.21 -4.21 1.53
C TYR A 53 -17.03 -2.95 1.21
N TRP A 54 -17.08 -2.56 -0.07
CA TRP A 54 -17.90 -1.44 -0.52
C TRP A 54 -19.41 -1.71 -0.36
N SER A 55 -19.82 -2.97 -0.39
CA SER A 55 -21.24 -3.34 -0.23
C SER A 55 -21.80 -3.02 1.15
N PHE A 56 -20.95 -2.84 2.15
CA PHE A 56 -21.38 -2.47 3.50
C PHE A 56 -21.60 -0.97 3.70
N LEU A 57 -21.17 -0.12 2.74
CA LEU A 57 -21.40 1.32 2.85
C LEU A 57 -22.88 1.67 2.67
N LYS A 58 -23.42 2.44 3.62
CA LYS A 58 -24.84 2.84 3.62
C LYS A 58 -25.02 4.26 3.10
N LYS A 59 -26.04 4.44 2.25
CA LYS A 59 -26.48 5.75 1.77
C LYS A 59 -26.92 6.64 2.95
N GLY A 60 -26.64 7.93 2.85
CA GLY A 60 -27.02 8.92 3.85
C GLY A 60 -26.05 9.01 5.05
N MET A 61 -25.04 8.17 5.09
CA MET A 61 -23.96 8.23 6.09
C MET A 61 -22.68 8.75 5.44
N SER A 62 -21.91 9.56 6.18
CA SER A 62 -20.56 9.94 5.77
C SER A 62 -19.63 8.72 5.76
N VAL A 63 -18.45 8.85 5.14
CA VAL A 63 -17.42 7.79 5.18
C VAL A 63 -17.03 7.48 6.62
N ALA A 64 -16.86 8.51 7.45
CA ALA A 64 -16.51 8.34 8.87
C ALA A 64 -17.57 7.56 9.66
N GLN A 65 -18.84 7.90 9.49
CA GLN A 65 -19.95 7.17 10.12
C GLN A 65 -20.04 5.71 9.63
N ASN A 66 -19.83 5.48 8.34
CA ASN A 66 -19.78 4.11 7.82
C ASN A 66 -18.60 3.34 8.41
N PHE A 67 -17.43 3.97 8.55
CA PHE A 67 -16.24 3.32 9.11
C PHE A 67 -16.44 2.96 10.58
N ASP A 68 -16.98 3.87 11.40
CA ASP A 68 -17.32 3.54 12.78
C ASP A 68 -18.23 2.32 12.84
N ARG A 69 -19.27 2.30 12.01
CA ARG A 69 -20.24 1.21 11.98
C ARG A 69 -19.64 -0.14 11.55
N ILE A 70 -18.85 -0.16 10.47
CA ILE A 70 -18.36 -1.43 9.92
C ILE A 70 -17.12 -1.97 10.62
N PHE A 71 -16.30 -1.10 11.23
CA PHE A 71 -15.01 -1.49 11.81
C PHE A 71 -14.99 -1.46 13.34
N PHE A 72 -15.76 -0.56 13.98
CA PHE A 72 -15.57 -0.27 15.40
C PHE A 72 -16.80 -0.54 16.25
N GLN A 73 -18.01 -0.50 15.70
CA GLN A 73 -19.21 -0.81 16.46
C GLN A 73 -19.38 -2.32 16.66
N PRO A 74 -19.99 -2.77 17.79
CA PRO A 74 -20.31 -4.16 18.03
C PRO A 74 -21.15 -4.76 16.90
N GLY A 75 -20.69 -5.89 16.36
CA GLY A 75 -21.36 -6.55 15.21
C GLY A 75 -21.13 -5.86 13.86
N GLY A 76 -20.20 -4.90 13.78
CA GLY A 76 -19.77 -4.33 12.50
C GLY A 76 -19.19 -5.40 11.59
N GLU A 77 -19.55 -5.34 10.30
CA GLU A 77 -19.31 -6.41 9.33
C GLU A 77 -17.83 -6.75 9.13
N LEU A 78 -16.92 -5.80 9.42
CA LEU A 78 -15.48 -5.96 9.21
C LEU A 78 -14.66 -5.97 10.52
N THR A 79 -15.31 -6.02 11.67
CA THR A 79 -14.62 -6.06 12.99
C THR A 79 -13.76 -7.31 13.17
N GLN A 80 -14.19 -8.44 12.63
CA GLN A 80 -13.49 -9.74 12.72
C GLN A 80 -12.97 -10.23 11.36
N GLU A 81 -13.03 -9.38 10.35
CA GLU A 81 -12.69 -9.74 8.97
C GLU A 81 -11.23 -10.19 8.83
N PHE A 82 -10.30 -9.62 9.59
CA PHE A 82 -8.89 -9.98 9.49
C PHE A 82 -8.66 -11.49 9.69
N ASP A 83 -9.17 -12.05 10.77
CA ASP A 83 -9.00 -13.47 11.05
C ASP A 83 -9.79 -14.35 10.07
N ALA A 84 -11.02 -13.95 9.74
CA ALA A 84 -11.87 -14.66 8.78
C ALA A 84 -11.26 -14.71 7.39
N LEU A 85 -10.69 -13.58 6.90
CA LEU A 85 -10.05 -13.46 5.60
C LEU A 85 -8.87 -14.45 5.46
N TYR A 86 -7.93 -14.40 6.40
CA TYR A 86 -6.75 -15.27 6.34
C TYR A 86 -7.09 -16.74 6.53
N ALA A 87 -8.06 -17.06 7.39
CA ALA A 87 -8.54 -18.43 7.59
C ALA A 87 -9.24 -18.98 6.34
N SER A 88 -9.97 -18.15 5.59
CA SER A 88 -10.67 -18.58 4.37
C SER A 88 -9.73 -18.80 3.19
N LEU A 89 -8.67 -18.00 3.07
CA LEU A 89 -7.75 -18.06 1.94
C LEU A 89 -6.65 -19.11 2.09
N PHE A 90 -6.21 -19.39 3.32
CA PHE A 90 -5.03 -20.22 3.57
C PHE A 90 -5.34 -21.38 4.52
N LYS A 91 -5.01 -22.62 4.10
CA LYS A 91 -5.22 -23.81 4.93
C LYS A 91 -4.48 -23.76 6.28
N LYS A 92 -3.31 -23.11 6.32
CA LYS A 92 -2.47 -22.94 7.51
C LYS A 92 -2.06 -21.48 7.62
N PRO A 93 -2.94 -20.56 8.07
CA PRO A 93 -2.73 -19.11 7.98
C PRO A 93 -1.63 -18.58 8.91
N ARG A 94 -1.17 -19.36 9.91
CA ARG A 94 -0.19 -18.90 10.91
C ARG A 94 1.07 -18.28 10.31
N CYS A 95 1.65 -18.91 9.28
CA CYS A 95 2.84 -18.40 8.61
C CYS A 95 2.55 -17.10 7.88
N HIS A 96 1.42 -17.03 7.16
CA HIS A 96 0.96 -15.83 6.45
C HIS A 96 0.74 -14.66 7.41
N ILE A 97 0.02 -14.88 8.50
CA ILE A 97 -0.26 -13.86 9.53
C ILE A 97 1.05 -13.36 10.18
N ALA A 98 2.01 -14.24 10.49
CA ALA A 98 3.29 -13.85 11.05
C ALA A 98 4.10 -12.96 10.09
N ILE A 99 4.10 -13.28 8.79
CA ILE A 99 4.73 -12.47 7.74
C ILE A 99 4.07 -11.10 7.64
N ILE A 100 2.75 -11.06 7.54
CA ILE A 100 1.96 -9.82 7.43
C ILE A 100 2.16 -8.93 8.66
N THR A 101 2.11 -9.51 9.86
CA THR A 101 2.34 -8.78 11.12
C THR A 101 3.75 -8.16 11.18
N ALA A 102 4.76 -8.88 10.70
CA ALA A 102 6.13 -8.35 10.63
C ALA A 102 6.23 -7.20 9.61
N LEU A 103 5.60 -7.33 8.45
CA LEU A 103 5.59 -6.30 7.40
C LEU A 103 4.78 -5.06 7.79
N ALA A 104 3.68 -5.21 8.52
CA ALA A 104 2.88 -4.08 9.00
C ALA A 104 3.68 -3.10 9.87
N LYS A 105 4.64 -3.62 10.64
CA LYS A 105 5.54 -2.81 11.49
C LYS A 105 6.62 -2.07 10.70
N LYS A 106 6.91 -2.48 9.46
CA LYS A 106 7.97 -1.93 8.61
C LYS A 106 7.41 -1.51 7.25
N LYS A 107 6.82 -0.33 7.22
CA LYS A 107 6.06 0.21 6.07
C LYS A 107 6.88 0.33 4.78
N GLN A 108 8.22 0.45 4.88
CA GLN A 108 9.12 0.44 3.72
C GLN A 108 9.39 -0.97 3.17
N GLY A 109 8.92 -1.99 3.87
CA GLY A 109 9.17 -3.39 3.56
C GLY A 109 10.42 -3.94 4.23
N LEU A 110 10.66 -5.23 4.03
CA LEU A 110 11.78 -5.97 4.59
C LEU A 110 12.43 -6.85 3.52
N LEU A 111 13.74 -7.02 3.58
CA LEU A 111 14.45 -8.07 2.88
C LEU A 111 14.05 -9.45 3.44
N ARG A 112 14.30 -10.52 2.68
CA ARG A 112 13.95 -11.88 3.10
C ARG A 112 14.51 -12.23 4.48
N ASP A 113 15.79 -11.96 4.73
CA ASP A 113 16.47 -12.28 5.99
C ASP A 113 15.95 -11.45 7.16
N GLU A 114 15.64 -10.18 6.90
CA GLU A 114 15.02 -9.29 7.90
C GLU A 114 13.62 -9.77 8.25
N LEU A 115 12.86 -10.23 7.25
CA LEU A 115 11.50 -10.74 7.43
C LEU A 115 11.49 -12.04 8.23
N LEU A 116 12.41 -12.97 7.97
CA LEU A 116 12.60 -14.18 8.77
C LEU A 116 12.86 -13.85 10.24
N LYS A 117 13.78 -12.93 10.52
CA LYS A 117 14.08 -12.46 11.88
C LYS A 117 12.87 -11.80 12.53
N ALA A 118 12.17 -10.91 11.81
CA ALA A 118 11.05 -10.14 12.35
C ALA A 118 9.80 -11.02 12.60
N SER A 119 9.54 -12.00 11.73
CA SER A 119 8.43 -12.95 11.86
C SER A 119 8.70 -14.11 12.81
N LYS A 120 9.98 -14.30 13.21
CA LYS A 120 10.46 -15.44 14.01
C LYS A 120 10.16 -16.81 13.35
N LEU A 121 10.16 -16.84 12.02
CA LEU A 121 9.95 -18.04 11.22
C LEU A 121 11.29 -18.61 10.76
N SER A 122 11.29 -19.91 10.44
CA SER A 122 12.45 -20.60 9.86
C SER A 122 12.44 -20.46 8.34
N ASP A 123 13.61 -20.39 7.72
CA ASP A 123 13.75 -20.40 6.26
C ASP A 123 13.55 -21.82 5.70
N ASN A 124 12.33 -22.08 5.28
CA ASN A 124 11.90 -23.37 4.77
C ASN A 124 10.90 -23.21 3.59
N ALA A 125 10.46 -24.36 3.07
CA ALA A 125 9.49 -24.40 1.96
C ALA A 125 8.14 -23.73 2.31
N ASP A 126 7.66 -23.87 3.54
CA ASP A 126 6.39 -23.27 3.98
C ASP A 126 6.48 -21.75 4.01
N PHE A 127 7.59 -21.17 4.45
CA PHE A 127 7.84 -19.72 4.42
C PHE A 127 7.86 -19.20 2.97
N SER A 128 8.60 -19.88 2.09
CA SER A 128 8.69 -19.50 0.67
C SER A 128 7.34 -19.57 -0.03
N LYS A 129 6.56 -20.62 0.28
CA LYS A 129 5.21 -20.81 -0.23
C LYS A 129 4.26 -19.73 0.27
N ALA A 130 4.31 -19.39 1.56
CA ALA A 130 3.46 -18.35 2.15
C ALA A 130 3.76 -16.97 1.52
N LEU A 131 5.03 -16.62 1.27
CA LEU A 131 5.38 -15.41 0.55
C LEU A 131 4.80 -15.38 -0.86
N GLN A 132 4.91 -16.48 -1.60
CA GLN A 132 4.37 -16.59 -2.95
C GLN A 132 2.84 -16.47 -2.96
N GLU A 133 2.15 -17.12 -2.02
CA GLU A 133 0.69 -17.09 -1.90
C GLU A 133 0.21 -15.67 -1.53
N LEU A 134 0.88 -14.98 -0.60
CA LEU A 134 0.57 -13.59 -0.25
C LEU A 134 0.79 -12.62 -1.42
N GLU A 135 1.83 -12.82 -2.22
CA GLU A 135 2.09 -12.02 -3.43
C GLU A 135 1.02 -12.29 -4.50
N GLN A 136 0.67 -13.54 -4.76
CA GLN A 136 -0.37 -13.93 -5.71
C GLN A 136 -1.77 -13.43 -5.32
N CYS A 137 -2.07 -13.35 -4.02
CA CYS A 137 -3.32 -12.80 -3.52
C CYS A 137 -3.32 -11.26 -3.43
N GLY A 138 -2.21 -10.59 -3.74
CA GLY A 138 -2.12 -9.13 -3.73
C GLY A 138 -1.97 -8.49 -2.35
N PHE A 139 -1.68 -9.26 -1.29
CA PHE A 139 -1.41 -8.71 0.04
C PHE A 139 -0.08 -8.01 0.11
N ILE A 140 0.93 -8.58 -0.54
CA ILE A 140 2.28 -8.05 -0.57
C ILE A 140 2.75 -7.86 -2.01
N ARG A 141 3.71 -6.96 -2.19
CA ARG A 141 4.49 -6.86 -3.41
C ARG A 141 5.95 -7.20 -3.12
N LYS A 142 6.60 -7.79 -4.11
CA LYS A 142 8.04 -7.99 -4.16
C LYS A 142 8.60 -6.99 -5.16
N PHE A 143 9.59 -6.22 -4.77
CA PHE A 143 10.26 -5.28 -5.66
C PHE A 143 11.75 -5.23 -5.38
N THR A 144 12.52 -4.87 -6.40
CA THR A 144 13.97 -4.69 -6.31
C THR A 144 14.27 -3.22 -6.53
N ALA A 145 15.06 -2.61 -5.66
CA ALA A 145 15.49 -1.23 -5.86
C ALA A 145 16.39 -1.11 -7.12
N ILE A 146 16.35 0.05 -7.77
CA ILE A 146 17.19 0.34 -8.95
C ILE A 146 18.66 0.05 -8.60
N GLY A 147 19.36 -0.66 -9.49
CA GLY A 147 20.76 -1.04 -9.32
C GLY A 147 21.03 -2.23 -8.38
N LYS A 148 19.97 -2.83 -7.79
CA LYS A 148 20.09 -4.02 -6.92
C LYS A 148 19.78 -5.31 -7.67
N LYS A 149 20.32 -6.43 -7.18
CA LYS A 149 20.05 -7.77 -7.73
C LYS A 149 18.74 -8.33 -7.22
N THR A 150 18.13 -9.24 -7.94
CA THR A 150 16.86 -9.89 -7.56
C THR A 150 16.89 -10.58 -6.19
N LYS A 151 18.06 -11.04 -5.72
CA LYS A 151 18.25 -11.60 -4.39
C LYS A 151 18.04 -10.58 -3.27
N ASP A 152 18.20 -9.29 -3.57
CA ASP A 152 18.03 -8.17 -2.64
C ASP A 152 16.61 -7.58 -2.72
N ALA A 153 15.64 -8.38 -3.16
CA ALA A 153 14.25 -7.97 -3.28
C ALA A 153 13.64 -7.70 -1.89
N THR A 154 12.89 -6.63 -1.82
CA THR A 154 12.13 -6.20 -0.64
C THR A 154 10.68 -6.68 -0.77
N PHE A 155 10.14 -7.20 0.32
CA PHE A 155 8.73 -7.55 0.45
C PHE A 155 8.02 -6.43 1.22
N GLN A 156 6.92 -5.95 0.71
CA GLN A 156 6.14 -4.87 1.32
C GLN A 156 4.66 -5.21 1.34
N LEU A 157 4.02 -4.97 2.48
CA LEU A 157 2.57 -5.07 2.63
C LEU A 157 1.90 -3.90 1.88
N ILE A 158 0.96 -4.23 0.99
CA ILE A 158 0.26 -3.27 0.14
C ILE A 158 -1.26 -3.34 0.24
N ASP A 159 -1.81 -4.36 0.90
CA ASP A 159 -3.25 -4.47 1.10
C ASP A 159 -3.78 -3.37 2.01
N ASN A 160 -4.75 -2.61 1.50
CA ASN A 160 -5.28 -1.43 2.17
C ASN A 160 -6.02 -1.79 3.46
N TYR A 161 -6.88 -2.81 3.42
CA TYR A 161 -7.62 -3.26 4.59
C TYR A 161 -6.71 -3.78 5.70
N THR A 162 -5.75 -4.65 5.35
CA THR A 162 -4.81 -5.21 6.32
C THR A 162 -3.98 -4.12 7.01
N LEU A 163 -3.52 -3.11 6.26
CA LEU A 163 -2.80 -1.97 6.83
C LEU A 163 -3.69 -1.11 7.72
N PHE A 164 -4.95 -0.88 7.31
CA PHE A 164 -5.93 -0.18 8.13
C PHE A 164 -6.23 -0.93 9.43
N TYR A 165 -6.34 -2.25 9.36
CA TYR A 165 -6.50 -3.11 10.53
C TYR A 165 -5.39 -2.91 11.54
N PHE A 166 -4.12 -2.96 11.13
CA PHE A 166 -2.99 -2.77 12.04
C PHE A 166 -2.82 -1.33 12.50
N ASP A 167 -3.17 -0.34 11.69
CA ASP A 167 -3.03 1.07 12.07
C ASP A 167 -4.15 1.54 13.01
N PHE A 168 -5.35 0.90 13.00
CA PHE A 168 -6.52 1.41 13.73
C PHE A 168 -7.36 0.33 14.43
N ILE A 169 -7.75 -0.74 13.74
CA ILE A 169 -8.71 -1.70 14.31
C ILE A 169 -8.05 -2.46 15.48
N SER A 170 -6.83 -2.96 15.29
CA SER A 170 -6.08 -3.65 16.34
C SER A 170 -5.63 -2.74 17.48
N GLU A 171 -5.55 -1.44 17.25
CA GLU A 171 -5.14 -0.44 18.25
C GLU A 171 -6.34 0.05 19.11
N ASN A 172 -7.57 -0.20 18.68
CA ASN A 172 -8.77 0.17 19.44
C ASN A 172 -9.04 -0.81 20.59
N THR A 173 -8.11 -0.88 21.53
CA THR A 173 -8.19 -1.82 22.68
C THR A 173 -9.27 -1.45 23.71
N ASN A 174 -9.73 -0.19 23.68
CA ASN A 174 -10.74 0.31 24.61
C ASN A 174 -12.19 0.12 24.09
N GLY A 175 -12.35 -0.39 22.84
CA GLY A 175 -13.66 -0.61 22.25
C GLY A 175 -14.43 0.69 21.96
N ASP A 176 -13.75 1.76 21.58
CA ASP A 176 -14.39 3.02 21.20
C ASP A 176 -15.15 2.83 19.87
N GLU A 177 -16.48 2.89 19.95
CA GLU A 177 -17.38 2.73 18.80
C GLU A 177 -17.33 3.91 17.80
N HIS A 178 -16.77 5.04 18.21
CA HIS A 178 -16.56 6.24 17.40
C HIS A 178 -15.09 6.54 17.11
N PHE A 179 -14.26 5.52 17.21
CA PHE A 179 -12.81 5.63 17.11
C PHE A 179 -12.35 6.37 15.85
N TRP A 180 -12.96 6.06 14.69
CA TRP A 180 -12.58 6.71 13.44
C TRP A 180 -13.07 8.16 13.38
N SER A 181 -14.34 8.42 13.65
CA SER A 181 -14.89 9.78 13.61
C SER A 181 -14.22 10.71 14.63
N SER A 182 -13.86 10.18 15.80
CA SER A 182 -13.12 10.91 16.85
C SER A 182 -11.65 11.19 16.43
N SER A 183 -11.06 10.36 15.60
CA SER A 183 -9.66 10.52 15.12
C SER A 183 -9.53 11.52 13.98
N ALA A 184 -10.63 11.93 13.37
CA ALA A 184 -10.65 12.83 12.22
C ALA A 184 -9.92 14.15 12.54
N GLY A 185 -8.97 14.54 11.69
CA GLY A 185 -8.16 15.75 11.89
C GLY A 185 -6.99 15.60 12.87
N SER A 186 -6.77 14.42 13.46
CA SER A 186 -5.59 14.15 14.28
C SER A 186 -4.32 14.00 13.45
N SER A 187 -3.15 14.17 14.07
CA SER A 187 -1.85 13.93 13.42
C SER A 187 -1.68 12.48 12.97
N ILE A 188 -2.28 11.53 13.70
CA ILE A 188 -2.27 10.09 13.38
C ILE A 188 -3.05 9.86 12.07
N HIS A 189 -4.24 10.46 11.96
CA HIS A 189 -5.06 10.37 10.75
C HIS A 189 -4.35 10.97 9.52
N TYR A 190 -3.77 12.18 9.65
CA TYR A 190 -3.03 12.81 8.55
C TYR A 190 -1.80 12.00 8.14
N GLY A 191 -1.04 11.48 9.11
CA GLY A 191 0.13 10.65 8.83
C GLY A 191 -0.24 9.32 8.16
N TRP A 192 -1.37 8.71 8.53
CA TRP A 192 -1.90 7.53 7.85
C TRP A 192 -2.35 7.88 6.43
N ALA A 193 -3.14 8.95 6.27
CA ALA A 193 -3.71 9.33 4.98
C ALA A 193 -2.61 9.61 3.92
N GLY A 194 -1.52 10.27 4.30
CA GLY A 194 -0.36 10.48 3.40
C GLY A 194 0.18 9.15 2.88
N ARG A 195 0.51 8.21 3.78
CA ARG A 195 1.03 6.88 3.39
C ARG A 195 0.02 6.02 2.62
N ALA A 196 -1.27 6.11 2.98
CA ALA A 196 -2.32 5.40 2.26
C ALA A 196 -2.49 5.94 0.84
N PHE A 197 -2.39 7.26 0.67
CA PHE A 197 -2.43 7.90 -0.65
C PHE A 197 -1.25 7.47 -1.54
N GLU A 198 -0.03 7.42 -1.01
CA GLU A 198 1.13 6.89 -1.72
C GLU A 198 0.87 5.48 -2.26
N ARG A 199 0.27 4.59 -1.43
CA ARG A 199 -0.11 3.23 -1.86
C ARG A 199 -1.14 3.24 -2.98
N VAL A 200 -2.17 4.07 -2.85
CA VAL A 200 -3.19 4.21 -3.90
C VAL A 200 -2.58 4.67 -5.21
N CYS A 201 -1.66 5.63 -5.19
CA CYS A 201 -0.90 6.04 -6.38
C CYS A 201 -0.11 4.88 -6.99
N MET A 202 0.59 4.10 -6.16
CA MET A 202 1.32 2.91 -6.60
C MET A 202 0.42 1.83 -7.22
N GLN A 203 -0.81 1.67 -6.70
CA GLN A 203 -1.80 0.73 -7.25
C GLN A 203 -2.42 1.23 -8.57
N HIS A 204 -2.32 2.54 -8.85
CA HIS A 204 -2.91 3.21 -10.02
C HIS A 204 -1.85 3.73 -11.01
N VAL A 205 -0.66 3.13 -11.04
CA VAL A 205 0.43 3.59 -11.93
C VAL A 205 0.01 3.62 -13.39
N ASN A 206 -0.78 2.65 -13.85
CA ASN A 206 -1.23 2.62 -15.25
C ASN A 206 -2.13 3.83 -15.59
N GLN A 207 -2.98 4.25 -14.65
CA GLN A 207 -3.81 5.45 -14.80
C GLN A 207 -2.97 6.72 -14.78
N ILE A 208 -1.95 6.76 -13.91
CA ILE A 208 -0.98 7.87 -13.85
C ILE A 208 -0.21 7.98 -15.17
N LYS A 209 0.32 6.86 -15.70
CA LYS A 209 1.00 6.80 -16.99
C LYS A 209 0.11 7.30 -18.14
N ALA A 210 -1.16 6.91 -18.12
CA ALA A 210 -2.14 7.36 -19.12
C ALA A 210 -2.38 8.87 -19.02
N ALA A 211 -2.53 9.41 -17.83
CA ALA A 211 -2.71 10.85 -17.62
C ALA A 211 -1.46 11.66 -18.01
N LEU A 212 -0.27 11.09 -17.89
CA LEU A 212 1.00 11.70 -18.30
C LEU A 212 1.34 11.47 -19.78
N GLY A 213 0.51 10.75 -20.53
CA GLY A 213 0.66 10.59 -21.98
C GLY A 213 1.66 9.52 -22.43
N PHE A 214 2.12 8.63 -21.55
CA PHE A 214 3.07 7.57 -21.90
C PHE A 214 2.61 6.15 -21.51
N SER A 215 1.30 5.88 -21.57
CA SER A 215 0.72 4.57 -21.21
C SER A 215 1.30 3.40 -22.01
N ALA A 216 1.69 3.62 -23.27
CA ALA A 216 2.26 2.60 -24.15
C ALA A 216 3.74 2.30 -23.86
N VAL A 217 4.43 3.13 -23.09
CA VAL A 217 5.86 2.94 -22.80
C VAL A 217 6.02 1.85 -21.76
N VAL A 218 6.78 0.82 -22.07
CA VAL A 218 7.17 -0.23 -21.11
C VAL A 218 7.96 0.42 -19.98
N SER A 219 7.63 0.10 -18.76
CA SER A 219 8.27 0.70 -17.59
C SER A 219 8.21 -0.23 -16.39
N SER A 220 9.17 -0.07 -15.49
CA SER A 220 9.15 -0.65 -14.15
C SER A 220 8.92 0.41 -13.09
N VAL A 221 8.36 0.01 -11.94
CA VAL A 221 7.99 0.93 -10.87
C VAL A 221 8.73 0.56 -9.60
N HIS A 222 9.41 1.55 -9.03
CA HIS A 222 10.25 1.38 -7.85
C HIS A 222 9.94 2.47 -6.82
N SER A 223 10.41 2.28 -5.61
CA SER A 223 10.65 3.34 -4.63
C SER A 223 12.15 3.40 -4.36
N TRP A 224 12.65 4.55 -3.94
CA TRP A 224 14.05 4.70 -3.66
C TRP A 224 14.29 5.51 -2.39
N SER A 225 15.30 5.09 -1.63
CA SER A 225 15.72 5.81 -0.43
C SER A 225 17.21 5.70 -0.21
N TYR A 226 17.78 6.78 0.28
CA TYR A 226 19.18 6.89 0.69
C TYR A 226 19.24 7.40 2.14
N LYS A 227 19.92 6.67 3.02
CA LYS A 227 19.96 7.02 4.46
C LYS A 227 20.84 8.22 4.78
N GLY A 228 21.65 8.65 3.84
CA GLY A 228 22.71 9.61 4.10
C GLY A 228 23.87 9.00 4.90
N THR A 229 24.92 9.77 5.05
CA THR A 229 26.12 9.38 5.81
C THR A 229 26.42 10.36 6.93
N LYS A 230 26.97 9.84 8.01
CA LYS A 230 27.49 10.63 9.13
C LYS A 230 28.97 10.35 9.30
N ASP A 231 29.69 11.36 9.71
CA ASP A 231 31.09 11.20 10.15
C ASP A 231 31.13 10.25 11.34
N PRO A 232 31.89 9.15 11.27
CA PRO A 232 31.94 8.13 12.33
C PRO A 232 32.57 8.63 13.64
N VAL A 233 33.36 9.69 13.58
CA VAL A 233 34.07 10.25 14.74
C VAL A 233 33.27 11.39 15.37
N THR A 234 32.81 12.33 14.56
CA THR A 234 32.15 13.55 15.05
C THR A 234 30.62 13.44 15.10
N GLY A 235 30.02 12.41 14.47
CA GLY A 235 28.57 12.26 14.34
C GLY A 235 27.90 13.29 13.43
N LYS A 236 28.66 14.23 12.86
CA LYS A 236 28.11 15.25 11.94
C LYS A 236 27.57 14.63 10.65
N THR A 237 26.44 15.14 10.18
CA THR A 237 25.85 14.71 8.91
C THR A 237 26.74 15.16 7.74
N LEU A 238 27.32 14.18 7.03
CA LEU A 238 28.11 14.41 5.82
C LEU A 238 27.21 14.54 4.59
N THR A 239 26.22 13.65 4.46
CA THR A 239 25.21 13.73 3.39
C THR A 239 23.82 13.56 4.00
N LYS A 240 22.85 14.34 3.51
CA LYS A 240 21.45 14.22 3.92
C LYS A 240 20.81 12.97 3.30
N GLY A 241 19.93 12.31 4.04
CA GLY A 241 19.08 11.27 3.47
C GLY A 241 18.11 11.84 2.43
N ALA A 242 17.71 10.99 1.49
CA ALA A 242 16.73 11.32 0.47
C ALA A 242 15.80 10.14 0.23
N GLN A 243 14.53 10.42 -0.06
CA GLN A 243 13.53 9.41 -0.41
C GLN A 243 12.72 9.92 -1.59
N ILE A 244 12.42 9.03 -2.52
CA ILE A 244 11.52 9.27 -3.65
C ILE A 244 10.40 8.24 -3.54
N ASP A 245 9.15 8.71 -3.49
CA ASP A 245 8.00 7.87 -3.20
C ASP A 245 7.74 6.87 -4.32
N MET A 246 7.85 7.32 -5.58
CA MET A 246 7.71 6.44 -6.74
C MET A 246 8.66 6.87 -7.87
N LEU A 247 9.33 5.90 -8.44
CA LEU A 247 10.11 6.02 -9.67
C LEU A 247 9.41 5.22 -10.76
N ILE A 248 9.22 5.82 -11.93
CA ILE A 248 8.78 5.10 -13.13
C ILE A 248 9.97 5.10 -14.08
N ASP A 249 10.64 3.95 -14.12
CA ASP A 249 11.79 3.70 -15.00
C ASP A 249 11.30 3.21 -16.35
N ARG A 250 11.52 3.99 -17.39
CA ARG A 250 10.95 3.82 -18.72
C ARG A 250 12.00 3.27 -19.69
N ASN A 251 11.55 2.45 -20.63
CA ASN A 251 12.40 1.87 -21.69
C ASN A 251 12.95 2.89 -22.71
N ASP A 252 12.51 4.15 -22.61
CA ASP A 252 12.94 5.25 -23.50
C ASP A 252 13.97 6.18 -22.82
N ASP A 253 14.82 5.59 -21.98
CA ASP A 253 15.92 6.26 -21.28
C ASP A 253 15.47 7.44 -20.40
N THR A 254 14.25 7.36 -19.87
CA THR A 254 13.67 8.37 -18.99
C THR A 254 13.24 7.78 -17.67
N ILE A 255 13.60 8.42 -16.55
CA ILE A 255 13.08 8.08 -15.23
C ILE A 255 12.22 9.23 -14.70
N ASN A 256 10.94 8.95 -14.46
CA ASN A 256 10.07 9.91 -13.80
C ASN A 256 10.22 9.77 -12.28
N LEU A 257 10.61 10.86 -11.62
CA LEU A 257 10.64 10.98 -10.16
C LEU A 257 9.30 11.56 -9.70
N CYS A 258 8.57 10.80 -8.90
CA CYS A 258 7.23 11.17 -8.46
C CYS A 258 7.21 11.38 -6.95
N GLU A 259 6.70 12.52 -6.52
CA GLU A 259 6.40 12.85 -5.13
C GLU A 259 4.88 12.93 -4.97
N MET A 260 4.34 12.32 -3.94
CA MET A 260 2.90 12.22 -3.73
C MET A 260 2.49 12.96 -2.47
N LYS A 261 1.55 13.91 -2.58
CA LYS A 261 1.09 14.73 -1.45
C LYS A 261 -0.43 14.62 -1.31
N TYR A 262 -0.88 14.13 -0.17
CA TYR A 262 -2.28 14.15 0.22
C TYR A 262 -2.60 15.47 0.93
N THR A 263 -3.37 16.35 0.29
CA THR A 263 -3.68 17.69 0.81
C THR A 263 -5.17 18.00 0.73
N ASN A 264 -5.62 18.93 1.56
CA ASN A 264 -7.00 19.40 1.56
C ASN A 264 -7.28 20.53 0.56
N ALA A 265 -6.22 21.12 0.01
CA ALA A 265 -6.26 22.21 -0.96
C ALA A 265 -5.25 21.95 -2.08
N PRO A 266 -5.30 22.70 -3.19
CA PRO A 266 -4.28 22.64 -4.22
C PRO A 266 -2.89 22.81 -3.59
N TYR A 267 -1.97 21.89 -3.93
CA TYR A 267 -0.63 21.91 -3.38
C TYR A 267 0.21 22.97 -4.07
N VAL A 268 0.80 23.85 -3.27
CA VAL A 268 1.71 24.90 -3.76
C VAL A 268 3.13 24.49 -3.42
N ILE A 269 3.98 24.39 -4.44
CA ILE A 269 5.41 24.13 -4.24
C ILE A 269 6.06 25.42 -3.72
N THR A 270 6.49 25.39 -2.46
CA THR A 270 7.27 26.48 -1.86
C THR A 270 8.73 26.38 -2.28
N GLU A 271 9.50 27.48 -2.12
CA GLU A 271 10.95 27.47 -2.38
C GLU A 271 11.68 26.38 -1.57
N GLU A 272 11.28 26.18 -0.32
CA GLU A 272 11.85 25.11 0.52
C GLU A 272 11.57 23.72 -0.05
N GLU A 273 10.36 23.48 -0.55
CA GLU A 273 10.01 22.21 -1.17
C GLU A 273 10.71 22.00 -2.51
N ASP A 274 10.82 23.04 -3.34
CA ASP A 274 11.62 22.98 -4.58
C ASP A 274 13.07 22.60 -4.29
N ASN A 275 13.67 23.21 -3.29
CA ASN A 275 15.03 22.87 -2.85
C ASN A 275 15.14 21.41 -2.37
N ARG A 276 14.11 20.88 -1.68
CA ARG A 276 14.08 19.47 -1.28
C ARG A 276 13.97 18.55 -2.50
N ILE A 277 13.11 18.88 -3.47
CA ILE A 277 12.95 18.10 -4.71
C ILE A 277 14.26 18.05 -5.49
N ARG A 278 14.94 19.21 -5.64
CA ARG A 278 16.26 19.29 -6.31
C ARG A 278 17.30 18.43 -5.58
N ASN A 279 17.40 18.53 -4.26
CA ASN A 279 18.34 17.72 -3.47
C ASN A 279 18.07 16.22 -3.62
N ARG A 280 16.81 15.80 -3.66
CA ARG A 280 16.43 14.38 -3.89
C ARG A 280 16.88 13.90 -5.25
N ARG A 281 16.63 14.71 -6.30
CA ARG A 281 17.05 14.41 -7.67
C ARG A 281 18.58 14.30 -7.78
N GLU A 282 19.31 15.27 -7.26
CA GLU A 282 20.78 15.28 -7.29
C GLU A 282 21.36 14.09 -6.52
N THR A 283 20.79 13.80 -5.34
CA THR A 283 21.20 12.63 -4.54
C THR A 283 20.93 11.34 -5.30
N PHE A 284 19.77 11.21 -5.95
CA PHE A 284 19.44 10.04 -6.76
C PHE A 284 20.43 9.84 -7.89
N ILE A 285 20.71 10.86 -8.68
CA ILE A 285 21.68 10.82 -9.79
C ILE A 285 23.06 10.41 -9.28
N ARG A 286 23.55 11.02 -8.21
CA ARG A 286 24.87 10.74 -7.63
C ARG A 286 25.00 9.30 -7.14
N GLU A 287 23.97 8.78 -6.46
CA GLU A 287 24.01 7.46 -5.82
C GLU A 287 23.70 6.30 -6.79
N THR A 288 23.03 6.57 -7.92
CA THR A 288 22.67 5.55 -8.91
C THR A 288 23.51 5.60 -10.18
N GLY A 289 24.14 6.74 -10.47
CA GLY A 289 24.90 6.95 -11.71
C GLY A 289 24.00 7.10 -12.95
N THR A 290 22.73 7.44 -12.73
CA THR A 290 21.71 7.46 -13.80
C THR A 290 21.47 8.87 -14.28
#